data_a425d05c955a6c350517b3c60ea188be
#
_entry.id   a425d05c955a6c350517b3c60ea188be
#
_cell.length_a   1.000
_cell.length_b   1.000
_cell.length_c   1.000
_cell.angle_alpha   90.00
_cell.angle_beta   90.00
_cell.angle_gamma   90.00
#
_symmetry.space_group_name_H-M   'P 1'
#
loop_
_entity.id
_entity.type
_entity.pdbx_description
1 polymer ?
#
loop_
_entity_poly.entity_id
_entity_poly.type
_entity_poly.pdbx_seq_one_letter_code
_entity_poly.pdbx_strand_id
1 'polypeptide(L)'
;DDEGIANKSSKDGLTLYVHDEDMTKAFYCMSDNNLTDKGYTWDKAFDNSISTTESEKSQKRVLALQSELKASMVQYSFIDDAKVFIDVPESSYSILDEENVTSVTAMVQVNEKNEKQLTSDVAQNLAYWLANAVGTDVDHVIINDYNGKCLYNGFTSDGLGGDLTGG
;
A
#
# COMPACT_ATOMS: atom_id res chain seq x y z
N ASP A 1 -5.42 26.96 11.87
CA ASP A 1 -6.02 27.96 12.80
C ASP A 1 -7.56 27.92 12.83
N ASP A 2 -8.22 27.36 11.82
CA ASP A 2 -9.68 27.33 11.74
C ASP A 2 -10.35 26.46 12.83
N GLU A 3 -9.62 25.47 13.37
CA GLU A 3 -10.11 24.56 14.44
C GLU A 3 -9.74 25.04 15.86
N GLY A 4 -9.17 26.24 16.01
CA GLY A 4 -8.85 26.84 17.30
C GLY A 4 -7.73 26.12 18.07
N ILE A 5 -6.88 25.34 17.39
CA ILE A 5 -5.74 24.66 18.00
C ILE A 5 -4.52 25.57 17.94
N ALA A 6 -3.96 25.90 19.11
CA ALA A 6 -2.71 26.65 19.17
C ALA A 6 -1.54 25.81 18.62
N ASN A 7 -0.88 26.33 17.58
CA ASN A 7 0.20 25.62 16.93
C ASN A 7 1.38 26.56 16.60
N LYS A 8 2.55 25.95 16.43
CA LYS A 8 3.76 26.63 15.99
C LYS A 8 4.49 25.77 14.98
N SER A 9 4.72 26.30 13.79
CA SER A 9 5.52 25.59 12.78
C SER A 9 7.01 25.81 12.99
N SER A 10 7.81 24.81 12.57
CA SER A 10 9.27 24.95 12.47
C SER A 10 9.64 25.97 11.39
N LYS A 11 10.90 26.46 11.42
CA LYS A 11 11.39 27.44 10.45
C LYS A 11 11.41 26.94 9.00
N ASP A 12 11.48 25.63 8.81
CA ASP A 12 11.45 24.95 7.52
C ASP A 12 10.03 24.59 7.05
N GLY A 13 9.01 24.83 7.89
CA GLY A 13 7.61 24.51 7.58
C GLY A 13 7.26 23.03 7.60
N LEU A 14 8.19 22.15 7.94
CA LEU A 14 8.01 20.69 7.86
C LEU A 14 7.48 20.07 9.16
N THR A 15 7.58 20.77 10.27
CA THR A 15 7.15 20.29 11.59
C THR A 15 6.17 21.25 12.22
N LEU A 16 5.07 20.70 12.70
CA LEU A 16 4.05 21.44 13.45
C LEU A 16 4.09 21.02 14.92
N TYR A 17 4.26 21.98 15.81
CA TYR A 17 4.22 21.77 17.25
C TYR A 17 2.85 22.16 17.79
N VAL A 18 2.23 21.27 18.57
CA VAL A 18 0.97 21.51 19.29
C VAL A 18 1.18 21.20 20.75
N HIS A 19 0.34 21.77 21.62
CA HIS A 19 0.34 21.42 23.03
C HIS A 19 -0.14 19.98 23.24
N ASP A 20 0.40 19.29 24.24
CA ASP A 20 0.05 17.90 24.56
C ASP A 20 -1.45 17.71 24.78
N GLU A 21 -2.12 18.70 25.37
CA GLU A 21 -3.57 18.71 25.60
C GLU A 21 -4.39 18.75 24.30
N ASP A 22 -3.84 19.33 23.24
CA ASP A 22 -4.50 19.47 21.93
C ASP A 22 -4.05 18.38 20.92
N MET A 23 -3.16 17.49 21.31
CA MET A 23 -2.59 16.48 20.41
C MET A 23 -3.68 15.59 19.78
N THR A 24 -4.66 15.15 20.57
CA THR A 24 -5.76 14.31 20.08
C THR A 24 -6.61 15.07 19.05
N LYS A 25 -6.93 16.34 19.31
CA LYS A 25 -7.69 17.18 18.36
C LYS A 25 -6.90 17.43 17.08
N ALA A 26 -5.58 17.66 17.20
CA ALA A 26 -4.71 17.84 16.06
C ALA A 26 -4.68 16.58 15.17
N PHE A 27 -4.62 15.38 15.76
CA PHE A 27 -4.70 14.11 15.01
C PHE A 27 -6.03 13.94 14.29
N TYR A 28 -7.16 14.23 14.94
CA TYR A 28 -8.48 14.19 14.30
C TYR A 28 -8.56 15.17 13.13
N CYS A 29 -8.12 16.41 13.32
CA CYS A 29 -8.11 17.43 12.27
C CYS A 29 -7.24 17.01 11.07
N MET A 30 -6.08 16.41 11.31
CA MET A 30 -5.20 15.89 10.26
C MET A 30 -5.83 14.71 9.51
N SER A 31 -6.54 13.83 10.23
CA SER A 31 -7.24 12.68 9.64
C SER A 31 -8.40 13.14 8.76
N ASP A 32 -9.25 14.05 9.25
CA ASP A 32 -10.41 14.56 8.51
C ASP A 32 -10.02 15.30 7.23
N ASN A 33 -8.84 15.94 7.23
CA ASN A 33 -8.32 16.62 6.04
C ASN A 33 -7.39 15.75 5.18
N ASN A 34 -7.34 14.44 5.42
CA ASN A 34 -6.47 13.48 4.73
C ASN A 34 -4.97 13.86 4.74
N LEU A 35 -4.54 14.66 5.73
CA LEU A 35 -3.15 15.08 5.86
C LEU A 35 -2.24 13.97 6.39
N THR A 36 -2.83 12.92 6.99
CA THR A 36 -2.13 11.73 7.45
C THR A 36 -1.96 10.68 6.36
N ASP A 37 -2.66 10.83 5.23
CA ASP A 37 -2.64 9.88 4.11
C ASP A 37 -1.49 10.14 3.11
N LYS A 38 -0.55 11.03 3.47
CA LYS A 38 0.76 11.11 2.81
C LYS A 38 1.59 9.92 3.26
N GLY A 39 1.37 8.77 2.66
CA GLY A 39 2.00 7.51 3.00
C GLY A 39 3.51 7.59 3.32
N TYR A 40 4.10 6.48 3.63
CA TYR A 40 5.53 6.41 3.88
C TYR A 40 6.29 6.65 2.55
N THR A 41 6.99 7.77 2.42
CA THR A 41 7.72 8.16 1.20
C THR A 41 9.15 7.66 1.21
N TRP A 42 9.80 7.63 0.03
CA TRP A 42 11.21 7.29 -0.09
C TRP A 42 12.11 8.20 0.75
N ASP A 43 11.80 9.49 0.86
CA ASP A 43 12.55 10.43 1.70
C ASP A 43 12.53 10.02 3.17
N LYS A 44 11.36 9.58 3.69
CA LYS A 44 11.24 9.06 5.06
C LYS A 44 11.93 7.71 5.22
N ALA A 45 11.93 6.86 4.19
CA ALA A 45 12.60 5.57 4.23
C ALA A 45 14.12 5.71 4.32
N PHE A 46 14.68 6.76 3.74
CA PHE A 46 16.11 7.06 3.73
C PHE A 46 16.55 8.11 4.74
N ASP A 47 15.65 8.56 5.62
CA ASP A 47 16.04 9.43 6.74
C ASP A 47 16.98 8.66 7.68
N ASN A 48 18.28 8.97 7.51
CA ASN A 48 19.37 8.31 8.22
C ASN A 48 19.48 8.81 9.65
N SER A 49 18.63 8.37 10.53
CA SER A 49 19.00 8.32 11.93
C SER A 49 20.04 7.20 12.11
N ILE A 50 21.19 7.55 12.63
CA ILE A 50 22.44 6.74 12.74
C ILE A 50 22.25 5.41 13.52
N SER A 51 21.07 5.12 14.03
CA SER A 51 20.77 3.95 14.87
C SER A 51 19.78 2.95 14.28
N THR A 52 19.41 3.06 13.00
CA THR A 52 18.49 2.10 12.37
C THR A 52 19.21 0.82 11.99
N THR A 53 18.67 -0.32 12.44
CA THR A 53 19.15 -1.65 12.05
C THR A 53 18.86 -1.92 10.55
N GLU A 54 19.57 -2.89 9.94
CA GLU A 54 19.30 -3.31 8.56
C GLU A 54 17.85 -3.82 8.38
N SER A 55 17.31 -4.48 9.40
CA SER A 55 15.91 -4.93 9.41
C SER A 55 14.93 -3.75 9.37
N GLU A 56 15.16 -2.71 10.17
CA GLU A 56 14.32 -1.50 10.15
C GLU A 56 14.41 -0.75 8.84
N LYS A 57 15.60 -0.67 8.24
CA LYS A 57 15.77 -0.08 6.90
C LYS A 57 15.02 -0.86 5.84
N SER A 58 15.04 -2.18 5.89
CA SER A 58 14.30 -3.06 4.98
C SER A 58 12.78 -2.84 5.11
N GLN A 59 12.26 -2.81 6.35
CA GLN A 59 10.84 -2.54 6.61
C GLN A 59 10.43 -1.14 6.10
N LYS A 60 11.25 -0.11 6.32
CA LYS A 60 10.98 1.24 5.82
C LYS A 60 10.92 1.29 4.28
N ARG A 61 11.79 0.54 3.59
CA ARG A 61 11.76 0.43 2.12
C ARG A 61 10.48 -0.23 1.64
N VAL A 62 10.05 -1.32 2.28
CA VAL A 62 8.79 -2.00 1.95
C VAL A 62 7.60 -1.07 2.13
N LEU A 63 7.51 -0.34 3.25
CA LEU A 63 6.45 0.63 3.50
C LEU A 63 6.43 1.77 2.47
N ALA A 64 7.60 2.29 2.09
CA ALA A 64 7.70 3.30 1.05
C ALA A 64 7.22 2.78 -0.31
N LEU A 65 7.62 1.56 -0.68
CA LEU A 65 7.19 0.91 -1.92
C LEU A 65 5.68 0.68 -1.94
N GLN A 66 5.09 0.19 -0.84
CA GLN A 66 3.62 0.02 -0.72
C GLN A 66 2.89 1.35 -0.96
N SER A 67 3.39 2.45 -0.41
CA SER A 67 2.82 3.78 -0.59
C SER A 67 2.93 4.27 -2.04
N GLU A 68 4.04 4.02 -2.69
CA GLU A 68 4.25 4.40 -4.10
C GLU A 68 3.38 3.58 -5.05
N LEU A 69 3.24 2.28 -4.77
CA LEU A 69 2.34 1.42 -5.55
C LEU A 69 0.88 1.85 -5.39
N LYS A 70 0.43 2.14 -4.16
CA LYS A 70 -0.89 2.72 -3.92
C LYS A 70 -1.09 4.00 -4.74
N ALA A 71 -0.15 4.95 -4.64
CA ALA A 71 -0.23 6.23 -5.35
C ALA A 71 -0.29 6.06 -6.87
N SER A 72 0.40 5.06 -7.41
CA SER A 72 0.37 4.74 -8.83
C SER A 72 -0.95 4.08 -9.25
N MET A 73 -1.50 3.18 -8.43
CA MET A 73 -2.76 2.51 -8.72
C MET A 73 -3.94 3.47 -8.78
N VAL A 74 -4.02 4.48 -7.92
CA VAL A 74 -5.10 5.47 -7.92
C VAL A 74 -5.03 6.46 -9.10
N GLN A 75 -4.01 6.39 -9.95
CA GLN A 75 -3.98 7.13 -11.22
C GLN A 75 -4.89 6.50 -12.28
N TYR A 76 -5.28 5.24 -12.13
CA TYR A 76 -6.25 4.62 -13.03
C TYR A 76 -7.64 5.19 -12.76
N SER A 77 -8.36 5.59 -13.81
CA SER A 77 -9.69 6.22 -13.73
C SER A 77 -10.76 5.34 -13.10
N PHE A 78 -10.52 4.04 -13.02
CA PHE A 78 -11.43 3.05 -12.43
C PHE A 78 -11.05 2.66 -10.99
N ILE A 79 -9.99 3.23 -10.41
CA ILE A 79 -9.58 2.99 -9.03
C ILE A 79 -9.68 4.29 -8.22
N ASP A 80 -10.57 4.33 -7.24
CA ASP A 80 -10.73 5.47 -6.34
C ASP A 80 -9.75 5.42 -5.16
N ASP A 81 -9.46 4.22 -4.65
CA ASP A 81 -8.48 4.00 -3.59
C ASP A 81 -7.85 2.60 -3.73
N ALA A 82 -6.69 2.42 -3.16
CA ALA A 82 -5.98 1.15 -3.13
C ALA A 82 -5.20 0.96 -1.83
N LYS A 83 -5.01 -0.29 -1.45
CA LYS A 83 -4.05 -0.71 -0.41
C LYS A 83 -3.18 -1.81 -0.98
N VAL A 84 -1.89 -1.71 -0.76
CA VAL A 84 -0.92 -2.71 -1.21
C VAL A 84 -0.17 -3.22 0.01
N PHE A 85 -0.12 -4.53 0.14
CA PHE A 85 0.63 -5.23 1.17
C PHE A 85 1.68 -6.10 0.49
N ILE A 86 2.92 -5.96 0.92
CA ILE A 86 4.04 -6.75 0.44
C ILE A 86 4.55 -7.57 1.62
N ASP A 87 4.52 -8.87 1.47
CA ASP A 87 5.11 -9.81 2.42
C ASP A 87 6.48 -10.25 1.91
N VAL A 88 7.52 -9.82 2.61
CA VAL A 88 8.90 -10.21 2.34
C VAL A 88 9.30 -11.19 3.43
N PRO A 89 9.50 -12.46 3.09
CA PRO A 89 9.87 -13.46 4.08
C PRO A 89 11.23 -13.13 4.70
N GLU A 90 11.35 -13.31 5.99
CA GLU A 90 12.66 -13.26 6.66
C GLU A 90 13.50 -14.44 6.14
N SER A 91 14.75 -14.17 5.78
CA SER A 91 15.67 -15.20 5.31
C SER A 91 15.88 -16.23 6.43
N SER A 92 15.19 -17.36 6.35
CA SER A 92 15.42 -18.50 7.22
C SER A 92 16.68 -19.22 6.75
N TYR A 93 17.61 -19.49 7.68
CA TYR A 93 18.82 -20.28 7.41
C TYR A 93 18.52 -21.80 7.33
N SER A 94 17.26 -22.20 7.24
CA SER A 94 16.86 -23.60 7.13
C SER A 94 16.93 -24.06 5.69
N ILE A 95 17.78 -25.04 5.41
CA ILE A 95 17.98 -25.69 4.10
C ILE A 95 16.75 -26.52 3.67
N LEU A 96 15.73 -26.63 4.54
CA LEU A 96 14.52 -27.45 4.33
C LEU A 96 13.24 -26.62 4.15
N ASP A 97 13.32 -25.27 4.20
CA ASP A 97 12.14 -24.45 4.02
C ASP A 97 11.84 -24.26 2.54
N GLU A 98 10.59 -24.58 2.20
CA GLU A 98 9.96 -24.23 0.94
C GLU A 98 10.19 -22.76 0.62
N GLU A 99 10.39 -22.46 -0.66
CA GLU A 99 10.77 -21.17 -1.20
C GLU A 99 10.09 -19.99 -0.48
N ASN A 100 10.88 -19.26 0.31
CA ASN A 100 10.48 -18.01 0.92
C ASN A 100 10.33 -16.94 -0.19
N VAL A 101 9.18 -16.90 -0.83
CA VAL A 101 8.92 -16.01 -1.96
C VAL A 101 8.16 -14.78 -1.52
N THR A 102 8.63 -13.61 -1.95
CA THR A 102 7.90 -12.35 -1.74
C THR A 102 6.52 -12.44 -2.39
N SER A 103 5.48 -12.08 -1.66
CA SER A 103 4.11 -12.04 -2.17
C SER A 103 3.50 -10.63 -2.07
N VAL A 104 2.51 -10.37 -2.92
CA VAL A 104 1.81 -9.09 -2.98
C VAL A 104 0.32 -9.31 -2.93
N THR A 105 -0.34 -8.60 -2.03
CA THR A 105 -1.80 -8.53 -1.99
C THR A 105 -2.23 -7.08 -2.16
N ALA A 106 -3.04 -6.80 -3.16
CA ALA A 106 -3.65 -5.50 -3.38
C ALA A 106 -5.16 -5.55 -3.16
N MET A 107 -5.69 -4.52 -2.52
CA MET A 107 -7.12 -4.26 -2.42
C MET A 107 -7.41 -2.96 -3.14
N VAL A 108 -8.43 -2.94 -3.99
CA VAL A 108 -8.81 -1.77 -4.78
C VAL A 108 -10.26 -1.38 -4.54
N GLN A 109 -10.49 -0.09 -4.39
CA GLN A 109 -11.83 0.48 -4.44
C GLN A 109 -12.13 0.85 -5.88
N VAL A 110 -13.03 0.10 -6.51
CA VAL A 110 -13.39 0.31 -7.91
C VAL A 110 -14.44 1.41 -8.02
N ASN A 111 -14.22 2.35 -8.94
CA ASN A 111 -15.16 3.41 -9.24
C ASN A 111 -16.35 2.85 -10.02
N GLU A 112 -17.56 2.98 -9.48
CA GLU A 112 -18.79 2.45 -10.11
C GLU A 112 -19.04 2.97 -11.53
N LYS A 113 -18.65 4.21 -11.82
CA LYS A 113 -18.83 4.82 -13.14
C LYS A 113 -17.93 4.20 -14.20
N ASN A 114 -16.77 3.73 -13.78
CA ASN A 114 -15.70 3.21 -14.65
C ASN A 114 -15.44 1.72 -14.45
N GLU A 115 -16.28 1.01 -13.68
CA GLU A 115 -16.11 -0.42 -13.37
C GLU A 115 -15.93 -1.29 -14.62
N LYS A 116 -16.60 -0.94 -15.72
CA LYS A 116 -16.48 -1.66 -17.00
C LYS A 116 -15.08 -1.61 -17.63
N GLN A 117 -14.23 -0.68 -17.19
CA GLN A 117 -12.83 -0.60 -17.65
C GLN A 117 -11.95 -1.64 -16.95
N LEU A 118 -12.37 -2.14 -15.79
CA LEU A 118 -11.68 -3.21 -15.08
C LEU A 118 -12.10 -4.57 -15.63
N THR A 119 -11.52 -4.93 -16.76
CA THR A 119 -11.67 -6.25 -17.37
C THR A 119 -10.67 -7.25 -16.79
N SER A 120 -10.86 -8.55 -17.05
CA SER A 120 -9.89 -9.58 -16.65
C SER A 120 -8.48 -9.30 -17.18
N ASP A 121 -8.37 -8.82 -18.41
CA ASP A 121 -7.07 -8.49 -19.02
C ASP A 121 -6.41 -7.31 -18.30
N VAL A 122 -7.19 -6.31 -17.90
CA VAL A 122 -6.68 -5.17 -17.14
C VAL A 122 -6.23 -5.59 -15.74
N ALA A 123 -6.99 -6.46 -15.07
CA ALA A 123 -6.62 -7.02 -13.77
C ALA A 123 -5.33 -7.86 -13.87
N GLN A 124 -5.19 -8.65 -14.91
CA GLN A 124 -3.97 -9.42 -15.18
C GLN A 124 -2.76 -8.51 -15.45
N ASN A 125 -2.91 -7.48 -16.27
CA ASN A 125 -1.85 -6.51 -16.52
C ASN A 125 -1.43 -5.77 -15.26
N LEU A 126 -2.40 -5.42 -14.40
CA LEU A 126 -2.14 -4.80 -13.10
C LEU A 126 -1.34 -5.75 -12.19
N ALA A 127 -1.66 -7.06 -12.21
CA ALA A 127 -0.92 -8.08 -11.46
C ALA A 127 0.53 -8.22 -11.96
N TYR A 128 0.75 -8.27 -13.27
CA TYR A 128 2.10 -8.27 -13.85
C TYR A 128 2.90 -7.01 -13.47
N TRP A 129 2.24 -5.85 -13.49
CA TRP A 129 2.88 -4.62 -13.09
C TRP A 129 3.30 -4.65 -11.60
N LEU A 130 2.41 -5.10 -10.71
CA LEU A 130 2.72 -5.26 -9.28
C LEU A 130 3.87 -6.25 -9.05
N ALA A 131 3.82 -7.41 -9.70
CA ALA A 131 4.86 -8.43 -9.60
C ALA A 131 6.23 -7.88 -9.98
N ASN A 132 6.32 -7.21 -11.14
CA ASN A 132 7.56 -6.60 -11.61
C ASN A 132 8.07 -5.48 -10.69
N ALA A 133 7.16 -4.64 -10.16
CA ALA A 133 7.54 -3.55 -9.27
C ALA A 133 8.12 -4.04 -7.94
N VAL A 134 7.67 -5.18 -7.47
CA VAL A 134 8.11 -5.79 -6.20
C VAL A 134 9.27 -6.77 -6.40
N GLY A 135 9.46 -7.27 -7.62
CA GLY A 135 10.50 -8.25 -7.94
C GLY A 135 10.10 -9.69 -7.60
N THR A 136 8.83 -10.02 -7.79
CA THR A 136 8.28 -11.37 -7.61
C THR A 136 7.61 -11.88 -8.89
N ASP A 137 7.20 -13.14 -8.91
CA ASP A 137 6.41 -13.70 -9.99
C ASP A 137 4.92 -13.36 -9.83
N VAL A 138 4.21 -13.29 -10.95
CA VAL A 138 2.77 -12.98 -10.97
C VAL A 138 1.92 -14.02 -10.23
N ASP A 139 2.43 -15.24 -10.10
CA ASP A 139 1.81 -16.34 -9.36
C ASP A 139 1.73 -16.04 -7.83
N HIS A 140 2.45 -15.05 -7.35
CA HIS A 140 2.45 -14.60 -5.96
C HIS A 140 1.70 -13.27 -5.76
N VAL A 141 0.79 -12.93 -6.67
CA VAL A 141 -0.01 -11.71 -6.62
C VAL A 141 -1.49 -12.04 -6.46
N ILE A 142 -2.17 -11.34 -5.55
CA ILE A 142 -3.63 -11.36 -5.39
C ILE A 142 -4.14 -9.93 -5.48
N ILE A 143 -5.22 -9.73 -6.22
CA ILE A 143 -5.93 -8.45 -6.29
C ILE A 143 -7.41 -8.69 -5.98
N ASN A 144 -7.91 -8.03 -4.96
CA ASN A 144 -9.32 -8.05 -4.56
C ASN A 144 -9.92 -6.64 -4.62
N ASP A 145 -11.23 -6.55 -4.82
CA ASP A 145 -11.93 -5.30 -4.56
C ASP A 145 -12.28 -5.15 -3.05
N TYR A 146 -12.72 -3.97 -2.64
CA TYR A 146 -13.13 -3.72 -1.25
C TYR A 146 -14.40 -4.47 -0.84
N ASN A 147 -15.16 -5.02 -1.80
CA ASN A 147 -16.35 -5.84 -1.56
C ASN A 147 -16.01 -7.33 -1.38
N GLY A 148 -14.72 -7.67 -1.47
CA GLY A 148 -14.24 -9.05 -1.34
C GLY A 148 -14.27 -9.86 -2.63
N LYS A 149 -14.59 -9.24 -3.77
CA LYS A 149 -14.50 -9.91 -5.07
C LYS A 149 -13.04 -10.06 -5.47
N CYS A 150 -12.64 -11.28 -5.81
CA CYS A 150 -11.31 -11.53 -6.36
C CYS A 150 -11.26 -11.07 -7.82
N LEU A 151 -10.34 -10.17 -8.13
CA LEU A 151 -10.11 -9.64 -9.47
C LEU A 151 -8.99 -10.38 -10.18
N TYR A 152 -7.98 -10.82 -9.42
CA TYR A 152 -6.87 -11.63 -9.88
C TYR A 152 -6.32 -12.50 -8.73
N ASN A 153 -6.02 -13.75 -9.01
CA ASN A 153 -5.39 -14.67 -8.06
C ASN A 153 -4.31 -15.49 -8.77
N GLY A 154 -3.06 -15.13 -8.56
CA GLY A 154 -1.91 -15.81 -9.14
C GLY A 154 -1.69 -17.23 -8.59
N PHE A 155 -2.17 -17.55 -7.40
CA PHE A 155 -2.04 -18.88 -6.81
C PHE A 155 -2.96 -19.93 -7.47
N THR A 156 -3.87 -19.52 -8.35
CA THR A 156 -4.67 -20.42 -9.17
C THR A 156 -4.02 -20.60 -10.55
N SER A 157 -4.09 -21.81 -11.10
CA SER A 157 -3.41 -22.15 -12.35
C SER A 157 -3.87 -21.33 -13.57
N ASP A 158 -4.97 -20.62 -13.48
CA ASP A 158 -5.54 -19.77 -14.53
C ASP A 158 -5.46 -18.27 -14.22
N GLY A 159 -4.95 -17.89 -13.03
CA GLY A 159 -4.79 -16.48 -12.60
C GLY A 159 -6.08 -15.69 -12.49
N LEU A 160 -7.17 -16.21 -13.01
CA LEU A 160 -8.49 -15.60 -12.96
C LEU A 160 -9.18 -16.03 -11.67
N GLY A 161 -9.55 -15.07 -10.85
CA GLY A 161 -10.37 -15.34 -9.67
C GLY A 161 -11.58 -16.12 -10.10
N GLY A 162 -11.65 -17.39 -9.68
CA GLY A 162 -12.75 -18.26 -10.03
C GLY A 162 -14.07 -17.58 -9.66
N ASP A 163 -15.02 -17.56 -10.58
CA ASP A 163 -16.39 -17.13 -10.34
C ASP A 163 -16.97 -17.99 -9.19
N LEU A 164 -16.99 -17.42 -7.98
CA LEU A 164 -17.65 -18.03 -6.82
C LEU A 164 -19.19 -17.88 -6.90
N THR A 165 -19.73 -17.73 -8.09
CA THR A 165 -21.16 -17.92 -8.34
C THR A 165 -21.47 -19.40 -8.51
N GLY A 166 -21.16 -20.17 -7.50
CA GLY A 166 -21.50 -21.58 -7.39
C GLY A 166 -22.67 -21.75 -6.43
N GLY A 167 -23.87 -21.78 -6.98
CA GLY A 167 -25.03 -22.40 -6.41
C GLY A 167 -25.64 -21.77 -5.18
#